data_f478b1dc8ac0805af869c6a65c7ecdea
#
_entry.id   f478b1dc8ac0805af869c6a65c7ecdea
#
_cell.length_a   1.000
_cell.length_b   1.000
_cell.length_c   1.000
_cell.angle_alpha   90.00
_cell.angle_beta   90.00
_cell.angle_gamma   90.00
#
_symmetry.space_group_name_H-M   'P 1'
#
loop_
_entity.id
_entity.type
_entity.pdbx_description
1 polymer ?
#
loop_
_entity_poly.entity_id
_entity_poly.type
_entity_poly.pdbx_seq_one_letter_code
_entity_poly.pdbx_strand_id
1 'polypeptide(L)'
;CARVSADFITAQIEAGASAAQLFDSWVGSLSPRTYRESVAPYSRMVAQRVAGAVSPVTGCRAPLIHFGTGSAAILSDMAEVGADCVGVDWKTDLSWAIAQVPGKAVQGNLDPALLQAPWPVIEQAVRDILDAGRSAPGHVFNLGHGVPPTTNPDVLTRIVELVHEL
;
A
#
# COMPACT_ATOMS: atom_id res chain seq x y z
N CYS A 1 -8.52 -14.33 -14.05
CA CYS A 1 -8.39 -13.55 -12.80
C CYS A 1 -8.35 -12.05 -13.09
N ALA A 2 -7.35 -11.46 -13.79
CA ALA A 2 -7.14 -10.00 -13.91
C ALA A 2 -8.39 -9.22 -14.41
N ARG A 3 -9.11 -9.73 -15.42
CA ARG A 3 -10.36 -9.10 -15.88
C ARG A 3 -11.42 -9.01 -14.78
N VAL A 4 -11.65 -10.11 -14.07
CA VAL A 4 -12.63 -10.16 -12.97
C VAL A 4 -12.22 -9.24 -11.83
N SER A 5 -10.91 -9.20 -11.47
CA SER A 5 -10.40 -8.28 -10.44
C SER A 5 -10.61 -6.82 -10.85
N ALA A 6 -10.35 -6.47 -12.10
CA ALA A 6 -10.56 -5.12 -12.59
C ALA A 6 -12.05 -4.73 -12.60
N ASP A 7 -12.93 -5.62 -13.06
CA ASP A 7 -14.38 -5.39 -13.05
C ASP A 7 -14.90 -5.22 -11.62
N PHE A 8 -14.41 -6.05 -10.68
CA PHE A 8 -14.78 -5.96 -9.27
C PHE A 8 -14.30 -4.66 -8.61
N ILE A 9 -13.05 -4.23 -8.86
CA ILE A 9 -12.53 -2.95 -8.38
C ILE A 9 -13.34 -1.78 -8.96
N THR A 10 -13.61 -1.81 -10.26
CA THR A 10 -14.41 -0.77 -10.93
C THR A 10 -15.80 -0.65 -10.29
N ALA A 11 -16.49 -1.78 -10.08
CA ALA A 11 -17.80 -1.79 -9.44
C ALA A 11 -17.78 -1.19 -8.01
N GLN A 12 -16.72 -1.44 -7.23
CA GLN A 12 -16.56 -0.84 -5.90
C GLN A 12 -16.37 0.68 -5.98
N ILE A 13 -15.58 1.16 -6.94
CA ILE A 13 -15.39 2.61 -7.15
C ILE A 13 -16.71 3.25 -7.57
N GLU A 14 -17.44 2.67 -8.51
CA GLU A 14 -18.74 3.15 -8.97
C GLU A 14 -19.80 3.12 -7.85
N ALA A 15 -19.68 2.20 -6.89
CA ALA A 15 -20.51 2.14 -5.69
C ALA A 15 -20.11 3.15 -4.61
N GLY A 16 -19.02 3.91 -4.77
CA GLY A 16 -18.63 5.00 -3.87
C GLY A 16 -17.26 4.87 -3.22
N ALA A 17 -16.45 3.85 -3.51
CA ALA A 17 -15.10 3.78 -2.98
C ALA A 17 -14.25 4.95 -3.50
N SER A 18 -13.60 5.68 -2.58
CA SER A 18 -12.76 6.84 -2.91
C SER A 18 -11.34 6.48 -3.32
N ALA A 19 -10.90 5.26 -3.01
CA ALA A 19 -9.64 4.66 -3.41
C ALA A 19 -9.82 3.15 -3.51
N ALA A 20 -8.94 2.46 -4.22
CA ALA A 20 -8.95 1.01 -4.33
C ALA A 20 -7.56 0.42 -4.15
N GLN A 21 -7.48 -0.83 -3.70
CA GLN A 21 -6.22 -1.53 -3.54
C GLN A 21 -6.23 -2.88 -4.23
N LEU A 22 -5.22 -3.10 -5.06
CA LEU A 22 -4.90 -4.41 -5.64
C LEU A 22 -3.92 -5.14 -4.72
N PHE A 23 -4.37 -6.27 -4.17
CA PHE A 23 -3.57 -7.13 -3.30
C PHE A 23 -2.90 -8.24 -4.10
N ASP A 24 -1.58 -8.18 -4.19
CA ASP A 24 -0.70 -9.23 -4.74
C ASP A 24 0.06 -9.92 -3.60
N SER A 25 -0.66 -10.44 -2.60
CA SER A 25 -0.12 -10.83 -1.29
C SER A 25 1.05 -11.81 -1.35
N TRP A 26 1.11 -12.69 -2.33
CA TRP A 26 2.13 -13.73 -2.45
C TRP A 26 3.24 -13.42 -3.47
N VAL A 27 3.21 -12.25 -4.07
CA VAL A 27 4.10 -11.86 -5.17
C VAL A 27 5.58 -11.87 -4.78
N GLY A 28 5.90 -11.59 -3.52
CA GLY A 28 7.26 -11.63 -3.00
C GLY A 28 7.91 -13.01 -2.93
N SER A 29 7.15 -14.08 -3.17
CA SER A 29 7.72 -15.44 -3.31
C SER A 29 8.30 -15.69 -4.70
N LEU A 30 8.08 -14.80 -5.66
CA LEU A 30 8.54 -14.92 -7.03
C LEU A 30 9.91 -14.24 -7.22
N SER A 31 10.69 -14.78 -8.16
CA SER A 31 11.86 -14.04 -8.63
C SER A 31 11.41 -12.79 -9.42
N PRO A 32 12.23 -11.71 -9.48
CA PRO A 32 11.90 -10.54 -10.29
C PRO A 32 11.61 -10.87 -11.76
N ARG A 33 12.33 -11.83 -12.32
CA ARG A 33 12.08 -12.31 -13.69
C ARG A 33 10.70 -12.91 -13.82
N THR A 34 10.34 -13.84 -12.94
CA THR A 34 9.02 -14.50 -12.95
C THR A 34 7.89 -13.49 -12.76
N TYR A 35 8.08 -12.51 -11.87
CA TYR A 35 7.11 -11.43 -11.70
C TYR A 35 6.89 -10.66 -13.01
N ARG A 36 7.97 -10.20 -13.66
CA ARG A 36 7.89 -9.43 -14.91
C ARG A 36 7.22 -10.20 -16.05
N GLU A 37 7.54 -11.50 -16.16
CA GLU A 37 7.03 -12.34 -17.26
C GLU A 37 5.59 -12.82 -17.00
N SER A 38 5.23 -13.12 -15.75
CA SER A 38 4.00 -13.88 -15.46
C SER A 38 2.96 -13.13 -14.62
N VAL A 39 3.29 -12.01 -13.96
CA VAL A 39 2.37 -11.26 -13.10
C VAL A 39 2.21 -9.82 -13.57
N ALA A 40 3.28 -9.08 -13.75
CA ALA A 40 3.24 -7.66 -14.09
C ALA A 40 2.34 -7.31 -15.31
N PRO A 41 2.27 -8.13 -16.38
CA PRO A 41 1.34 -7.86 -17.50
C PRO A 41 -0.12 -7.88 -17.08
N TYR A 42 -0.48 -8.72 -16.10
CA TYR A 42 -1.85 -8.85 -15.61
C TYR A 42 -2.19 -7.77 -14.60
N SER A 43 -1.26 -7.41 -13.72
CA SER A 43 -1.42 -6.28 -12.80
C SER A 43 -1.54 -4.96 -13.58
N ARG A 44 -0.75 -4.79 -14.66
CA ARG A 44 -0.88 -3.65 -15.59
C ARG A 44 -2.24 -3.61 -16.27
N MET A 45 -2.78 -4.76 -16.69
CA MET A 45 -4.13 -4.85 -17.25
C MET A 45 -5.19 -4.36 -16.26
N VAL A 46 -5.08 -4.72 -14.98
CA VAL A 46 -5.98 -4.24 -13.92
C VAL A 46 -5.86 -2.73 -13.80
N ALA A 47 -4.64 -2.21 -13.63
CA ALA A 47 -4.40 -0.78 -13.45
C ALA A 47 -4.94 0.05 -14.63
N GLN A 48 -4.70 -0.38 -15.87
CA GLN A 48 -5.20 0.28 -17.07
C GLN A 48 -6.74 0.30 -17.15
N ARG A 49 -7.39 -0.81 -16.77
CA ARG A 49 -8.84 -0.92 -16.83
C ARG A 49 -9.53 -0.09 -15.75
N VAL A 50 -8.90 0.05 -14.58
CA VAL A 50 -9.42 0.85 -13.46
C VAL A 50 -9.10 2.35 -13.60
N ALA A 51 -8.10 2.71 -14.42
CA ALA A 51 -7.57 4.06 -14.52
C ALA A 51 -8.60 5.17 -14.85
N GLY A 52 -9.73 4.83 -15.46
CA GLY A 52 -10.81 5.77 -15.78
C GLY A 52 -11.97 5.78 -14.79
N ALA A 53 -11.94 4.94 -13.74
CA ALA A 53 -13.05 4.82 -12.81
C ALA A 53 -13.15 6.05 -11.89
N VAL A 54 -14.33 6.65 -11.84
CA VAL A 54 -14.64 7.87 -11.07
C VAL A 54 -15.55 7.50 -9.90
N SER A 55 -15.16 7.88 -8.70
CA SER A 55 -16.00 7.72 -7.51
C SER A 55 -17.12 8.78 -7.50
N PRO A 56 -18.37 8.40 -7.37
CA PRO A 56 -19.48 9.35 -7.26
C PRO A 56 -19.44 10.15 -5.95
N VAL A 57 -18.72 9.68 -4.93
CA VAL A 57 -18.57 10.36 -3.64
C VAL A 57 -17.59 11.53 -3.75
N THR A 58 -16.46 11.35 -4.44
CA THR A 58 -15.44 12.39 -4.59
C THR A 58 -15.59 13.21 -5.87
N GLY A 59 -16.30 12.70 -6.87
CA GLY A 59 -16.35 13.27 -8.21
C GLY A 59 -15.04 13.17 -8.99
N CYS A 60 -14.05 12.45 -8.46
CA CYS A 60 -12.72 12.32 -9.01
C CYS A 60 -12.38 10.86 -9.35
N ARG A 61 -11.36 10.68 -10.18
CA ARG A 61 -10.76 9.38 -10.42
C ARG A 61 -10.25 8.79 -9.10
N ALA A 62 -10.64 7.56 -8.80
CA ALA A 62 -10.14 6.87 -7.62
C ALA A 62 -8.69 6.41 -7.83
N PRO A 63 -7.77 6.71 -6.91
CA PRO A 63 -6.40 6.20 -6.97
C PRO A 63 -6.37 4.70 -6.72
N LEU A 64 -5.43 4.02 -7.41
CA LEU A 64 -5.15 2.61 -7.22
C LEU A 64 -3.86 2.43 -6.43
N ILE A 65 -3.94 1.69 -5.33
CA ILE A 65 -2.79 1.23 -4.53
C ILE A 65 -2.45 -0.18 -4.97
N HIS A 66 -1.17 -0.49 -5.18
CA HIS A 66 -0.69 -1.85 -5.46
C HIS A 66 0.19 -2.35 -4.32
N PHE A 67 -0.23 -3.42 -3.66
CA PHE A 67 0.42 -3.96 -2.47
C PHE A 67 0.77 -5.44 -2.63
N GLY A 68 1.94 -5.83 -2.13
CA GLY A 68 2.38 -7.22 -1.99
C GLY A 68 3.39 -7.37 -0.87
N THR A 69 3.39 -8.52 -0.18
CA THR A 69 4.36 -8.81 0.90
C THR A 69 5.64 -9.39 0.33
N GLY A 70 6.78 -9.09 0.98
CA GLY A 70 8.11 -9.55 0.53
C GLY A 70 8.51 -8.98 -0.82
N SER A 71 7.97 -7.83 -1.18
CA SER A 71 8.07 -7.25 -2.53
C SER A 71 9.30 -6.38 -2.77
N ALA A 72 10.22 -6.23 -1.81
CA ALA A 72 11.37 -5.34 -1.93
C ALA A 72 12.12 -5.49 -3.27
N ALA A 73 12.41 -6.72 -3.70
CA ALA A 73 13.14 -6.98 -4.93
C ALA A 73 12.40 -6.62 -6.23
N ILE A 74 11.11 -6.30 -6.15
CA ILE A 74 10.23 -6.03 -7.30
C ILE A 74 9.45 -4.71 -7.16
N LEU A 75 9.77 -3.87 -6.17
CA LEU A 75 9.06 -2.60 -5.94
C LEU A 75 9.06 -1.69 -7.16
N SER A 76 10.18 -1.55 -7.86
CA SER A 76 10.25 -0.78 -9.10
C SER A 76 9.36 -1.36 -10.18
N ASP A 77 9.34 -2.68 -10.35
CA ASP A 77 8.46 -3.34 -11.30
C ASP A 77 6.96 -3.13 -10.94
N MET A 78 6.63 -3.15 -9.63
CA MET A 78 5.28 -2.85 -9.14
C MET A 78 4.87 -1.40 -9.39
N ALA A 79 5.79 -0.46 -9.28
CA ALA A 79 5.55 0.95 -9.60
C ALA A 79 5.24 1.17 -11.10
N GLU A 80 5.84 0.37 -11.97
CA GLU A 80 5.68 0.47 -13.42
C GLU A 80 4.37 -0.13 -13.97
N VAL A 81 3.60 -0.87 -13.18
CA VAL A 81 2.33 -1.43 -13.65
C VAL A 81 1.23 -0.39 -13.83
N GLY A 82 1.40 0.82 -13.33
CA GLY A 82 0.48 1.94 -13.53
C GLY A 82 -0.38 2.28 -12.31
N ALA A 83 -0.11 1.71 -11.14
CA ALA A 83 -0.71 2.14 -9.88
C ALA A 83 -0.24 3.55 -9.48
N ASP A 84 -1.06 4.28 -8.75
CA ASP A 84 -0.76 5.63 -8.24
C ASP A 84 0.11 5.58 -6.98
N CYS A 85 -0.10 4.55 -6.18
CA CYS A 85 0.55 4.34 -4.90
C CYS A 85 1.10 2.91 -4.81
N VAL A 86 2.28 2.76 -4.22
CA VAL A 86 2.88 1.45 -3.93
C VAL A 86 2.80 1.19 -2.43
N GLY A 87 2.14 0.10 -2.07
CA GLY A 87 2.13 -0.37 -0.69
C GLY A 87 3.42 -1.11 -0.34
N VAL A 88 4.03 -0.72 0.77
CA VAL A 88 5.29 -1.26 1.27
C VAL A 88 5.01 -2.10 2.51
N ASP A 89 5.54 -3.31 2.57
CA ASP A 89 5.41 -4.17 3.73
C ASP A 89 6.41 -3.79 4.85
N TRP A 90 6.18 -4.32 6.05
CA TRP A 90 6.98 -4.00 7.25
C TRP A 90 8.43 -4.51 7.22
N LYS A 91 8.78 -5.38 6.27
CA LYS A 91 10.11 -5.98 6.15
C LYS A 91 11.08 -5.08 5.38
N THR A 92 10.56 -4.01 4.79
CA THR A 92 11.32 -3.12 3.92
C THR A 92 11.45 -1.75 4.59
N ASP A 93 12.66 -1.21 4.64
CA ASP A 93 12.86 0.18 5.08
C ASP A 93 12.12 1.14 4.15
N LEU A 94 11.31 2.05 4.74
CA LEU A 94 10.43 2.92 3.95
C LEU A 94 11.23 3.94 3.14
N SER A 95 12.32 4.49 3.70
CA SER A 95 13.15 5.46 2.99
C SER A 95 13.82 4.83 1.77
N TRP A 96 14.30 3.59 1.94
CA TRP A 96 14.85 2.82 0.82
C TRP A 96 13.76 2.52 -0.22
N ALA A 97 12.58 2.09 0.21
CA ALA A 97 11.46 1.79 -0.69
C ALA A 97 11.07 3.01 -1.54
N ILE A 98 10.97 4.20 -0.94
CA ILE A 98 10.66 5.45 -1.63
C ILE A 98 11.69 5.74 -2.74
N ALA A 99 12.97 5.49 -2.49
CA ALA A 99 14.02 5.65 -3.49
C ALA A 99 13.89 4.67 -4.68
N GLN A 100 13.25 3.50 -4.48
CA GLN A 100 13.00 2.53 -5.55
C GLN A 100 11.79 2.88 -6.43
N VAL A 101 10.90 3.75 -5.95
CA VAL A 101 9.64 4.11 -6.64
C VAL A 101 9.50 5.63 -6.85
N PRO A 102 10.47 6.28 -7.51
CA PRO A 102 10.51 7.73 -7.63
C PRO A 102 9.22 8.26 -8.29
N GLY A 103 8.66 9.34 -7.71
CA GLY A 103 7.46 9.97 -8.21
C GLY A 103 6.13 9.25 -7.87
N LYS A 104 6.18 8.14 -7.13
CA LYS A 104 4.98 7.45 -6.64
C LYS A 104 4.67 7.82 -5.19
N ALA A 105 3.39 7.91 -4.86
CA ALA A 105 2.97 7.84 -3.48
C ALA A 105 3.27 6.45 -2.89
N VAL A 106 3.46 6.39 -1.59
CA VAL A 106 3.67 5.13 -0.86
C VAL A 106 2.65 4.94 0.25
N GLN A 107 2.34 3.69 0.57
CA GLN A 107 1.51 3.34 1.71
C GLN A 107 2.26 2.37 2.61
N GLY A 108 2.21 2.60 3.91
CA GLY A 108 2.79 1.70 4.91
C GLY A 108 3.56 2.47 5.98
N ASN A 109 4.43 1.83 6.77
CA ASN A 109 4.63 0.37 6.79
C ASN A 109 4.99 -0.11 8.21
N LEU A 110 4.20 0.35 9.22
CA LEU A 110 4.45 -0.03 10.61
C LEU A 110 4.43 -1.55 10.77
N ASP A 111 5.43 -2.09 11.46
CA ASP A 111 5.48 -3.52 11.77
C ASP A 111 4.31 -3.91 12.67
N PRO A 112 3.42 -4.82 12.24
CA PRO A 112 2.30 -5.28 13.06
C PRO A 112 2.70 -5.91 14.40
N ALA A 113 3.91 -6.46 14.52
CA ALA A 113 4.41 -7.00 15.78
C ALA A 113 4.58 -5.93 16.85
N LEU A 114 4.86 -4.67 16.47
CA LEU A 114 5.00 -3.57 17.39
C LEU A 114 3.69 -3.20 18.10
N LEU A 115 2.53 -3.61 17.60
CA LEU A 115 1.25 -3.39 18.27
C LEU A 115 1.15 -4.08 19.63
N GLN A 116 2.06 -5.00 19.93
CA GLN A 116 2.18 -5.66 21.25
C GLN A 116 3.28 -5.03 22.13
N ALA A 117 4.01 -4.04 21.63
CA ALA A 117 5.10 -3.40 22.33
C ALA A 117 4.60 -2.30 23.31
N PRO A 118 5.43 -1.87 24.27
CA PRO A 118 5.13 -0.69 25.07
C PRO A 118 4.97 0.56 24.20
N TRP A 119 4.05 1.44 24.61
CA TRP A 119 3.69 2.64 23.83
C TRP A 119 4.89 3.49 23.35
N PRO A 120 5.93 3.78 24.16
CA PRO A 120 7.06 4.58 23.67
C PRO A 120 7.76 3.99 22.45
N VAL A 121 7.76 2.66 22.32
CA VAL A 121 8.33 1.97 21.14
C VAL A 121 7.44 2.16 19.92
N ILE A 122 6.13 2.02 20.09
CA ILE A 122 5.15 2.25 19.03
C ILE A 122 5.22 3.69 18.55
N GLU A 123 5.18 4.63 19.47
CA GLU A 123 5.22 6.08 19.20
C GLU A 123 6.47 6.45 18.39
N GLN A 124 7.65 5.96 18.79
CA GLN A 124 8.88 6.24 18.05
C GLN A 124 8.83 5.67 16.64
N ALA A 125 8.38 4.43 16.47
CA ALA A 125 8.24 3.81 15.15
C ALA A 125 7.26 4.55 14.25
N VAL A 126 6.14 5.05 14.79
CA VAL A 126 5.19 5.89 14.04
C VAL A 126 5.86 7.17 13.54
N ARG A 127 6.61 7.87 14.44
CA ARG A 127 7.33 9.10 14.07
C ARG A 127 8.36 8.85 12.99
N ASP A 128 9.16 7.79 13.12
CA ASP A 128 10.20 7.42 12.14
C ASP A 128 9.59 7.14 10.75
N ILE A 129 8.46 6.46 10.70
CA ILE A 129 7.74 6.17 9.46
C ILE A 129 7.16 7.44 8.84
N LEU A 130 6.57 8.32 9.64
CA LEU A 130 6.05 9.59 9.14
C LEU A 130 7.17 10.49 8.60
N ASP A 131 8.30 10.55 9.29
CA ASP A 131 9.46 11.33 8.83
C ASP A 131 10.03 10.77 7.51
N ALA A 132 10.17 9.45 7.40
CA ALA A 132 10.56 8.81 6.14
C ALA A 132 9.57 9.13 5.01
N GLY A 133 8.27 9.04 5.29
CA GLY A 133 7.19 9.28 4.35
C GLY A 133 7.16 10.69 3.74
N ARG A 134 7.70 11.68 4.44
CA ARG A 134 7.79 13.08 3.94
C ARG A 134 8.63 13.23 2.67
N SER A 135 9.49 12.28 2.37
CA SER A 135 10.32 12.29 1.15
C SER A 135 9.58 11.80 -0.10
N ALA A 136 8.40 11.19 0.06
CA ALA A 136 7.55 10.77 -1.04
C ALA A 136 6.60 11.90 -1.49
N PRO A 137 6.10 11.88 -2.74
CA PRO A 137 5.08 12.83 -3.20
C PRO A 137 3.77 12.76 -2.43
N GLY A 138 3.51 11.62 -1.77
CA GLY A 138 2.39 11.39 -0.87
C GLY A 138 2.63 10.13 -0.06
N HIS A 139 2.18 10.14 1.18
CA HIS A 139 2.30 9.00 2.09
C HIS A 139 0.96 8.70 2.76
N VAL A 140 0.54 7.46 2.69
CA VAL A 140 -0.59 6.93 3.46
C VAL A 140 -0.03 6.08 4.58
N PHE A 141 -0.07 6.58 5.82
CA PHE A 141 0.35 5.78 6.96
C PHE A 141 -0.55 4.55 7.10
N ASN A 142 0.06 3.39 7.24
CA ASN A 142 -0.62 2.10 7.42
C ASN A 142 0.31 1.11 8.11
N LEU A 143 -0.26 0.00 8.59
CA LEU A 143 0.55 -1.18 8.95
C LEU A 143 1.13 -1.80 7.67
N GLY A 144 2.29 -2.42 7.81
CA GLY A 144 2.91 -3.17 6.70
C GLY A 144 2.24 -4.53 6.41
N HIS A 145 1.23 -4.92 7.20
CA HIS A 145 0.40 -6.11 7.02
C HIS A 145 -0.88 -6.01 7.87
N GLY A 146 -1.69 -7.06 7.88
CA GLY A 146 -2.91 -7.13 8.68
C GLY A 146 -2.67 -7.05 10.19
N VAL A 147 -3.69 -6.59 10.91
CA VAL A 147 -3.69 -6.49 12.37
C VAL A 147 -3.70 -7.90 13.00
N PRO A 148 -2.79 -8.21 13.94
CA PRO A 148 -2.87 -9.47 14.68
C PRO A 148 -4.18 -9.57 15.47
N PRO A 149 -4.82 -10.76 15.53
CA PRO A 149 -6.12 -10.92 16.18
C PRO A 149 -6.14 -10.56 17.69
N THR A 150 -4.99 -10.59 18.33
CA THR A 150 -4.82 -10.29 19.77
C THR A 150 -4.52 -8.83 20.07
N THR A 151 -4.50 -7.96 19.04
CA THR A 151 -4.21 -6.54 19.21
C THR A 151 -5.35 -5.85 19.98
N ASN A 152 -5.00 -5.08 21.02
CA ASN A 152 -5.97 -4.21 21.67
C ASN A 152 -6.39 -3.07 20.73
N PRO A 153 -7.67 -2.89 20.42
CA PRO A 153 -8.17 -1.82 19.54
C PRO A 153 -7.76 -0.40 19.99
N ASP A 154 -7.62 -0.16 21.29
CA ASP A 154 -7.22 1.15 21.83
C ASP A 154 -5.82 1.57 21.35
N VAL A 155 -4.93 0.59 21.08
CA VAL A 155 -3.60 0.88 20.52
C VAL A 155 -3.74 1.47 19.11
N LEU A 156 -4.64 0.91 18.29
CA LEU A 156 -4.88 1.42 16.92
C LEU A 156 -5.49 2.84 16.98
N THR A 157 -6.47 3.06 17.85
CA THR A 157 -7.05 4.39 18.06
C THR A 157 -6.00 5.41 18.41
N ARG A 158 -5.13 5.09 19.38
CA ARG A 158 -4.05 5.96 19.80
C ARG A 158 -3.01 6.23 18.72
N ILE A 159 -2.72 5.24 17.87
CA ILE A 159 -1.84 5.44 16.69
C ILE A 159 -2.49 6.43 15.71
N VAL A 160 -3.78 6.28 15.42
CA VAL A 160 -4.51 7.18 14.51
C VAL A 160 -4.49 8.61 15.04
N GLU A 161 -4.77 8.81 16.34
CA GLU A 161 -4.69 10.12 17.00
C GLU A 161 -3.29 10.73 16.84
N LEU A 162 -2.24 9.97 17.15
CA LEU A 162 -0.85 10.42 17.00
C LEU A 162 -0.50 10.81 15.55
N VAL A 163 -0.92 10.01 14.56
CA VAL A 163 -0.67 10.32 13.13
C VAL A 163 -1.35 11.62 12.70
N HIS A 164 -2.53 11.94 13.26
CA HIS A 164 -3.25 13.18 12.93
C HIS A 164 -2.72 14.41 13.68
N GLU A 165 -1.95 14.22 14.75
CA GLU A 165 -1.30 15.31 15.50
C GLU A 165 0.03 15.76 14.88
N LEU A 166 0.67 14.93 14.04
CA LEU A 166 2.00 15.13 13.46
C LEU A 166 1.96 15.55 12.00
#